data_4295701abbb51f6592d4bc15be6cd91d
#
_entry.id   4295701abbb51f6592d4bc15be6cd91d
#
_cell.length_a   1.000
_cell.length_b   1.000
_cell.length_c   1.000
_cell.angle_alpha   90.00
_cell.angle_beta   90.00
_cell.angle_gamma   90.00
#
_symmetry.space_group_name_H-M   'P 1'
#
loop_
_entity.id
_entity.type
_entity.pdbx_description
1 polymer ?
#
loop_
_entity_poly.entity_id
_entity_poly.type
_entity_poly.pdbx_seq_one_letter_code
_entity_poly.pdbx_strand_id
1 'polypeptide(L)'
;RNVDSALYSEDENYKIKLANELRSIIGKLPNFAIYIDEVHHAADGEIKLRQVVNKWTENHTFNSVLGFSGTPYLESAEKAVLSDNFSIKNTDLSNVVYYYPLINGIGNFLKVPDVKYADNDTQIIVTNGVREFLDRYKDTVYADGTCAKLAIYCGQIETLEETIYPLVAELVSSYGLNPADAILKYHGGNKEYPQPEGAETAFASLDTSLSKLRIVLLVQIGKEGWDCKSLTGVILPQKGVCPTNMVLQTSCRCLRQVIKDNTESAIIWLNKFNADTLNKQLQQQQNITLQEFSSKSPLAKTTIKRFSRMERVQVPPIDFFQLKVSYETLVIDEHNDPHTRLQNENIFIEKPMALVHQQDMEGKLVATYEQENSAEKVVSFLWWLQQIAKESFGLLSIGTLKMYEAELRAIFDTIMMEQNGTLWQNPKYDHQRIRSLIRQTFLPI
;
A
#
# COMPACT_ATOMS: atom_id res chain seq x y z
N ARG A 1 -3.50 15.48 -4.00
CA ARG A 1 -3.55 16.95 -3.86
C ARG A 1 -4.78 17.41 -4.60
N ASN A 2 -5.72 17.98 -3.90
CA ASN A 2 -6.90 18.64 -4.45
C ASN A 2 -7.41 18.01 -5.75
N VAL A 3 -8.02 16.82 -5.64
CA VAL A 3 -9.11 16.49 -6.53
C VAL A 3 -10.16 17.53 -6.14
N ASP A 4 -9.88 18.72 -6.58
CA ASP A 4 -10.56 19.91 -6.18
C ASP A 4 -12.04 19.75 -6.53
N SER A 5 -12.88 20.37 -5.74
CA SER A 5 -14.27 20.58 -6.08
C SER A 5 -14.48 20.95 -7.55
N ALA A 6 -13.50 21.58 -8.15
CA ALA A 6 -13.43 21.91 -9.56
C ALA A 6 -13.61 20.73 -10.51
N LEU A 7 -13.11 19.52 -10.21
CA LEU A 7 -13.31 18.33 -11.08
C LEU A 7 -14.74 17.79 -11.02
N TYR A 8 -15.52 18.24 -10.06
CA TYR A 8 -16.87 17.73 -9.82
C TYR A 8 -17.95 18.78 -9.72
N SER A 9 -17.60 20.08 -9.75
CA SER A 9 -18.58 21.15 -9.69
C SER A 9 -19.30 21.29 -11.01
N GLU A 10 -20.62 21.48 -10.95
CA GLU A 10 -21.45 21.86 -12.09
C GLU A 10 -21.44 23.37 -12.33
N ASP A 11 -20.72 24.14 -11.51
CA ASP A 11 -20.67 25.58 -11.54
C ASP A 11 -19.92 26.09 -12.77
N GLU A 12 -20.44 27.13 -13.45
CA GLU A 12 -19.98 27.60 -14.76
C GLU A 12 -18.69 28.45 -14.73
N ASN A 13 -17.97 28.47 -13.62
CA ASN A 13 -16.69 29.16 -13.53
C ASN A 13 -15.65 28.55 -14.50
N TYR A 14 -14.91 29.39 -15.22
CA TYR A 14 -13.98 28.98 -16.28
C TYR A 14 -12.97 27.88 -15.84
N LYS A 15 -12.43 27.99 -14.62
CA LYS A 15 -11.52 26.98 -14.08
C LYS A 15 -12.20 25.63 -13.87
N ILE A 16 -13.45 25.65 -13.44
CA ILE A 16 -14.28 24.48 -13.19
C ILE A 16 -14.67 23.83 -14.52
N LYS A 17 -14.98 24.64 -15.52
CA LYS A 17 -15.29 24.17 -16.88
C LYS A 17 -14.08 23.44 -17.49
N LEU A 18 -12.89 24.01 -17.40
CA LEU A 18 -11.65 23.38 -17.88
C LEU A 18 -11.36 22.07 -17.18
N ALA A 19 -11.55 22.01 -15.86
CA ALA A 19 -11.38 20.78 -15.08
C ALA A 19 -12.40 19.69 -15.45
N ASN A 20 -13.65 20.08 -15.73
CA ASN A 20 -14.70 19.16 -16.19
C ASN A 20 -14.44 18.64 -17.62
N GLU A 21 -13.90 19.49 -18.49
CA GLU A 21 -13.46 19.08 -19.83
C GLU A 21 -12.33 18.08 -19.74
N LEU A 22 -11.32 18.31 -18.91
CA LEU A 22 -10.20 17.38 -18.68
C LEU A 22 -10.70 16.03 -18.13
N ARG A 23 -11.62 16.04 -17.17
CA ARG A 23 -12.26 14.82 -16.65
C ARG A 23 -12.97 14.04 -17.77
N SER A 24 -13.71 14.73 -18.63
CA SER A 24 -14.41 14.10 -19.76
C SER A 24 -13.44 13.49 -20.77
N ILE A 25 -12.30 14.13 -21.02
CA ILE A 25 -11.25 13.63 -21.91
C ILE A 25 -10.61 12.39 -21.30
N ILE A 26 -10.23 12.45 -20.02
CA ILE A 26 -9.62 11.31 -19.31
C ILE A 26 -10.56 10.10 -19.32
N GLY A 27 -11.86 10.30 -19.06
CA GLY A 27 -12.86 9.22 -19.07
C GLY A 27 -13.08 8.56 -20.44
N LYS A 28 -12.57 9.14 -21.53
CA LYS A 28 -12.64 8.57 -22.87
C LYS A 28 -11.37 7.84 -23.29
N LEU A 29 -10.30 7.90 -22.51
CA LEU A 29 -9.05 7.22 -22.83
C LEU A 29 -9.23 5.70 -22.77
N PRO A 30 -8.85 4.96 -23.80
CA PRO A 30 -8.88 3.51 -23.77
C PRO A 30 -7.74 2.98 -22.89
N ASN A 31 -7.98 1.84 -22.24
CA ASN A 31 -6.97 1.17 -21.42
C ASN A 31 -6.39 2.03 -20.29
N PHE A 32 -7.25 2.76 -19.62
CA PHE A 32 -6.89 3.69 -18.56
C PHE A 32 -6.66 2.96 -17.23
N ALA A 33 -5.57 3.27 -16.54
CA ALA A 33 -5.27 2.80 -15.18
C ALA A 33 -5.13 3.98 -14.22
N ILE A 34 -5.63 3.83 -13.01
CA ILE A 34 -5.54 4.86 -11.96
C ILE A 34 -4.64 4.36 -10.83
N TYR A 35 -3.70 5.22 -10.43
CA TYR A 35 -2.86 5.03 -9.26
C TYR A 35 -3.25 6.06 -8.20
N ILE A 36 -3.69 5.59 -7.04
CA ILE A 36 -4.15 6.44 -5.93
C ILE A 36 -3.16 6.32 -4.79
N ASP A 37 -2.47 7.43 -4.50
CA ASP A 37 -1.66 7.55 -3.30
C ASP A 37 -2.55 7.88 -2.10
N GLU A 38 -2.18 7.39 -0.91
CA GLU A 38 -2.94 7.54 0.33
C GLU A 38 -4.43 7.14 0.16
N VAL A 39 -4.64 5.97 -0.43
CA VAL A 39 -5.98 5.47 -0.80
C VAL A 39 -6.96 5.38 0.37
N HIS A 40 -6.47 5.33 1.61
CA HIS A 40 -7.31 5.33 2.80
C HIS A 40 -8.18 6.60 2.94
N HIS A 41 -7.79 7.71 2.32
CA HIS A 41 -8.64 8.90 2.23
C HIS A 41 -9.83 8.76 1.27
N ALA A 42 -9.85 7.74 0.43
CA ALA A 42 -10.95 7.47 -0.49
C ALA A 42 -12.00 6.49 0.08
N ALA A 43 -11.93 6.17 1.36
CA ALA A 43 -12.80 5.17 1.99
C ALA A 43 -14.27 5.61 2.09
N ASP A 44 -14.52 6.90 2.25
CA ASP A 44 -15.87 7.45 2.32
C ASP A 44 -16.45 7.71 0.91
N GLY A 45 -17.71 7.29 0.70
CA GLY A 45 -18.42 7.43 -0.58
C GLY A 45 -18.68 8.88 -1.00
N GLU A 46 -18.70 9.80 -0.05
CA GLU A 46 -18.91 11.23 -0.30
C GLU A 46 -17.62 11.97 -0.69
N ILE A 47 -16.46 11.30 -0.56
CA ILE A 47 -15.19 11.92 -0.94
C ILE A 47 -15.12 12.09 -2.45
N LYS A 48 -14.81 13.31 -2.88
CA LYS A 48 -14.75 13.69 -4.30
C LYS A 48 -13.82 12.81 -5.14
N LEU A 49 -12.71 12.34 -4.57
CA LEU A 49 -11.79 11.41 -5.23
C LEU A 49 -12.52 10.12 -5.63
N ARG A 50 -13.29 9.54 -4.72
CA ARG A 50 -14.06 8.32 -4.98
C ARG A 50 -15.12 8.55 -6.04
N GLN A 51 -15.82 9.69 -5.99
CA GLN A 51 -16.83 10.06 -6.97
C GLN A 51 -16.21 10.20 -8.38
N VAL A 52 -15.01 10.79 -8.50
CA VAL A 52 -14.29 10.88 -9.77
C VAL A 52 -13.90 9.50 -10.28
N VAL A 53 -13.36 8.63 -9.41
CA VAL A 53 -12.97 7.27 -9.78
C VAL A 53 -14.20 6.47 -10.22
N ASN A 54 -15.32 6.55 -9.50
CA ASN A 54 -16.57 5.90 -9.88
C ASN A 54 -17.02 6.35 -11.29
N LYS A 55 -17.01 7.66 -11.54
CA LYS A 55 -17.40 8.22 -12.83
C LYS A 55 -16.53 7.70 -13.97
N TRP A 56 -15.24 7.59 -13.76
CA TRP A 56 -14.32 7.07 -14.78
C TRP A 56 -14.48 5.57 -14.99
N THR A 57 -14.82 4.81 -13.95
CA THR A 57 -15.03 3.35 -14.04
C THR A 57 -16.36 2.96 -14.71
N GLU A 58 -17.34 3.87 -14.78
CA GLU A 58 -18.62 3.65 -15.46
C GLU A 58 -18.47 3.42 -16.98
N ASN A 59 -17.44 3.97 -17.59
CA ASN A 59 -17.26 3.97 -19.05
C ASN A 59 -16.64 2.69 -19.63
N HIS A 60 -16.41 1.65 -18.84
CA HIS A 60 -15.89 0.32 -19.24
C HIS A 60 -14.55 0.29 -20.02
N THR A 61 -13.88 1.43 -20.21
CA THR A 61 -12.55 1.52 -20.85
C THR A 61 -11.41 1.40 -19.85
N PHE A 62 -11.74 1.09 -18.64
CA PHE A 62 -10.92 1.14 -17.46
C PHE A 62 -10.24 -0.23 -17.19
N ASN A 63 -8.92 -0.24 -16.98
CA ASN A 63 -8.17 -1.47 -16.79
C ASN A 63 -7.98 -1.82 -15.31
N SER A 64 -7.58 -0.85 -14.48
CA SER A 64 -7.25 -1.13 -13.09
C SER A 64 -7.23 0.13 -12.22
N VAL A 65 -7.53 -0.06 -10.94
CA VAL A 65 -7.25 0.91 -9.87
C VAL A 65 -6.25 0.27 -8.93
N LEU A 66 -5.13 0.96 -8.69
CA LEU A 66 -4.13 0.57 -7.72
C LEU A 66 -4.05 1.64 -6.63
N GLY A 67 -4.35 1.26 -5.41
CA GLY A 67 -4.23 2.11 -4.24
C GLY A 67 -2.95 1.83 -3.47
N PHE A 68 -2.28 2.88 -3.03
CA PHE A 68 -1.11 2.82 -2.17
C PHE A 68 -1.43 3.48 -0.84
N SER A 69 -0.99 2.91 0.26
CA SER A 69 -1.13 3.50 1.58
C SER A 69 -0.10 2.94 2.53
N GLY A 70 0.46 3.81 3.37
CA GLY A 70 1.29 3.41 4.50
C GLY A 70 0.46 2.87 5.68
N THR A 71 -0.84 3.23 5.73
CA THR A 71 -1.78 2.85 6.79
C THR A 71 -3.13 2.47 6.20
N PRO A 72 -3.25 1.28 5.58
CA PRO A 72 -4.48 0.87 4.89
C PRO A 72 -5.64 0.55 5.83
N TYR A 73 -5.38 0.49 7.15
CA TYR A 73 -6.37 0.13 8.16
C TYR A 73 -6.98 1.39 8.77
N LEU A 74 -8.26 1.59 8.52
CA LEU A 74 -9.03 2.70 9.10
C LEU A 74 -9.80 2.19 10.31
N GLU A 75 -9.71 2.89 11.44
CA GLU A 75 -10.40 2.50 12.69
C GLU A 75 -11.92 2.41 12.55
N SER A 76 -12.51 3.10 11.58
CA SER A 76 -13.96 3.19 11.38
C SER A 76 -14.46 2.58 10.08
N ALA A 77 -13.59 2.09 9.21
CA ALA A 77 -13.98 1.55 7.92
C ALA A 77 -13.79 0.04 7.89
N GLU A 78 -14.88 -0.69 7.90
CA GLU A 78 -14.88 -2.12 7.60
C GLU A 78 -14.40 -2.40 6.18
N LYS A 79 -14.32 -1.37 5.34
CA LYS A 79 -14.09 -1.49 3.92
C LYS A 79 -13.56 -0.18 3.33
N ALA A 80 -12.33 -0.17 2.87
CA ALA A 80 -11.85 0.90 2.01
C ALA A 80 -12.40 0.68 0.61
N VAL A 81 -13.26 1.58 0.14
CA VAL A 81 -13.92 1.45 -1.16
C VAL A 81 -13.23 2.40 -2.14
N LEU A 82 -12.56 1.82 -3.14
CA LEU A 82 -11.90 2.59 -4.20
C LEU A 82 -12.92 3.13 -5.22
N SER A 83 -13.93 2.32 -5.50
CA SER A 83 -15.13 2.66 -6.28
C SER A 83 -16.23 1.68 -5.90
N ASP A 84 -17.45 1.86 -6.42
CA ASP A 84 -18.54 0.92 -6.16
C ASP A 84 -18.25 -0.50 -6.69
N ASN A 85 -17.34 -0.60 -7.66
CA ASN A 85 -16.90 -1.86 -8.25
C ASN A 85 -15.62 -2.44 -7.60
N PHE A 86 -14.89 -1.65 -6.80
CA PHE A 86 -13.62 -2.04 -6.20
C PHE A 86 -13.60 -1.67 -4.73
N SER A 87 -13.32 -2.65 -3.87
CA SER A 87 -13.25 -2.42 -2.43
C SER A 87 -12.19 -3.29 -1.78
N ILE A 88 -11.59 -2.77 -0.72
CA ILE A 88 -10.69 -3.50 0.16
C ILE A 88 -11.43 -3.75 1.47
N LYS A 89 -11.58 -5.01 1.86
CA LYS A 89 -12.12 -5.35 3.17
C LYS A 89 -11.03 -5.22 4.23
N ASN A 90 -11.34 -4.51 5.29
CA ASN A 90 -10.38 -4.21 6.36
C ASN A 90 -9.91 -5.46 7.12
N THR A 91 -10.72 -6.51 7.21
CA THR A 91 -10.43 -7.70 8.00
C THR A 91 -9.66 -8.79 7.27
N ASP A 92 -9.71 -8.86 5.95
CA ASP A 92 -9.23 -10.04 5.22
C ASP A 92 -7.97 -9.81 4.38
N LEU A 93 -7.49 -8.56 4.23
CA LEU A 93 -6.36 -8.22 3.35
C LEU A 93 -6.40 -8.93 1.98
N SER A 94 -7.57 -9.46 1.61
CA SER A 94 -7.74 -10.32 0.43
C SER A 94 -7.46 -9.63 -0.89
N ASN A 95 -7.53 -8.29 -0.89
CA ASN A 95 -7.26 -7.46 -2.07
C ASN A 95 -5.90 -6.76 -2.01
N VAL A 96 -5.06 -7.10 -1.03
CA VAL A 96 -3.68 -6.58 -0.94
C VAL A 96 -2.80 -7.40 -1.89
N VAL A 97 -2.34 -6.74 -2.94
CA VAL A 97 -1.45 -7.35 -3.94
C VAL A 97 -0.02 -7.44 -3.41
N TYR A 98 0.40 -6.44 -2.65
CA TYR A 98 1.74 -6.37 -2.08
C TYR A 98 1.73 -5.65 -0.74
N TYR A 99 2.40 -6.24 0.25
CA TYR A 99 2.62 -5.68 1.57
C TYR A 99 4.10 -5.70 1.93
N TYR A 100 4.64 -4.52 2.28
CA TYR A 100 6.01 -4.39 2.77
C TYR A 100 5.99 -4.01 4.26
N PRO A 101 6.41 -4.90 5.18
CA PRO A 101 6.42 -4.61 6.60
C PRO A 101 7.36 -3.44 6.94
N LEU A 102 6.91 -2.51 7.79
CA LEU A 102 7.69 -1.36 8.24
C LEU A 102 9.05 -1.79 8.85
N ILE A 103 9.04 -2.87 9.62
CA ILE A 103 10.25 -3.41 10.28
C ILE A 103 11.35 -3.78 9.26
N ASN A 104 10.99 -4.19 8.06
CA ASN A 104 11.95 -4.52 7.00
C ASN A 104 12.60 -3.27 6.39
N GLY A 105 11.95 -2.12 6.50
CA GLY A 105 12.49 -0.83 6.05
C GLY A 105 13.49 -0.24 7.05
N ILE A 106 13.29 -0.48 8.34
CA ILE A 106 14.13 0.06 9.41
C ILE A 106 15.55 -0.51 9.30
N GLY A 107 16.54 0.40 9.27
CA GLY A 107 17.95 0.04 9.09
C GLY A 107 18.35 -0.31 7.65
N ASN A 108 17.39 -0.42 6.71
CA ASN A 108 17.69 -0.61 5.28
C ASN A 108 17.60 0.72 4.51
N PHE A 109 16.39 1.25 4.34
CA PHE A 109 16.14 2.54 3.70
C PHE A 109 15.40 3.52 4.62
N LEU A 110 15.09 3.10 5.84
CA LEU A 110 14.57 3.94 6.91
C LEU A 110 15.59 4.04 8.05
N LYS A 111 15.66 5.21 8.69
CA LYS A 111 16.43 5.43 9.91
C LYS A 111 15.95 4.51 11.03
N VAL A 112 16.86 4.12 11.92
CA VAL A 112 16.50 3.36 13.12
C VAL A 112 15.85 4.30 14.13
N PRO A 113 14.59 4.09 14.55
CA PRO A 113 13.93 4.94 15.51
C PRO A 113 14.46 4.72 16.93
N ASP A 114 14.76 5.80 17.66
CA ASP A 114 15.00 5.81 19.09
C ASP A 114 13.80 6.48 19.75
N VAL A 115 12.84 5.66 20.21
CA VAL A 115 11.58 6.16 20.78
C VAL A 115 11.69 6.31 22.27
N LYS A 116 11.38 7.51 22.76
CA LYS A 116 11.31 7.85 24.18
C LYS A 116 9.95 8.47 24.50
N TYR A 117 9.47 8.18 25.68
CA TYR A 117 8.22 8.75 26.15
C TYR A 117 8.27 9.01 27.65
N ALA A 118 7.49 9.97 28.08
CA ALA A 118 7.36 10.33 29.49
C ALA A 118 5.91 10.72 29.81
N ASP A 119 5.53 10.52 31.07
CA ASP A 119 4.25 10.97 31.61
C ASP A 119 4.44 12.32 32.33
N ASN A 120 5.09 13.24 31.63
CA ASN A 120 5.49 14.52 32.15
C ASN A 120 4.77 15.66 31.44
N ASP A 121 4.91 16.86 31.99
CA ASP A 121 4.45 18.09 31.35
C ASP A 121 5.11 18.28 29.97
N THR A 122 4.36 18.97 29.10
CA THR A 122 4.77 19.33 27.74
C THR A 122 6.17 19.99 27.71
N GLN A 123 6.44 20.91 28.62
CA GLN A 123 7.70 21.64 28.70
C GLN A 123 8.88 20.69 28.97
N ILE A 124 8.70 19.73 29.87
CA ILE A 124 9.75 18.74 30.21
C ILE A 124 10.05 17.83 29.02
N ILE A 125 9.01 17.37 28.30
CA ILE A 125 9.18 16.53 27.12
C ILE A 125 9.92 17.29 26.01
N VAL A 126 9.51 18.53 25.74
CA VAL A 126 10.17 19.41 24.76
C VAL A 126 11.61 19.69 25.16
N THR A 127 11.87 20.03 26.44
CA THR A 127 13.22 20.28 26.94
C THR A 127 14.14 19.09 26.73
N ASN A 128 13.70 17.90 27.14
CA ASN A 128 14.48 16.68 27.01
C ASN A 128 14.72 16.29 25.56
N GLY A 129 13.68 16.39 24.73
CA GLY A 129 13.78 16.05 23.31
C GLY A 129 14.68 17.02 22.53
N VAL A 130 14.60 18.33 22.82
CA VAL A 130 15.45 19.35 22.19
C VAL A 130 16.90 19.20 22.64
N ARG A 131 17.17 19.01 23.93
CA ARG A 131 18.53 18.77 24.42
C ARG A 131 19.15 17.55 23.78
N GLU A 132 18.45 16.43 23.79
CA GLU A 132 18.95 15.20 23.17
C GLU A 132 19.22 15.38 21.68
N PHE A 133 18.33 16.09 20.96
CA PHE A 133 18.55 16.38 19.56
C PHE A 133 19.78 17.25 19.34
N LEU A 134 19.95 18.31 20.11
CA LEU A 134 21.11 19.20 19.98
C LEU A 134 22.40 18.49 20.38
N ASP A 135 22.41 17.68 21.44
CA ASP A 135 23.57 16.88 21.84
C ASP A 135 24.05 15.92 20.75
N ARG A 136 23.11 15.32 20.02
CA ARG A 136 23.45 14.32 19.02
C ARG A 136 23.65 14.89 17.61
N TYR A 137 22.88 15.92 17.23
CA TYR A 137 22.72 16.28 15.83
C TYR A 137 22.94 17.76 15.51
N LYS A 138 23.27 18.64 16.48
CA LYS A 138 23.46 20.08 16.20
C LYS A 138 24.50 20.34 15.12
N ASP A 139 25.57 19.54 15.07
CA ASP A 139 26.69 19.69 14.13
C ASP A 139 26.55 18.73 12.93
N THR A 140 25.47 17.95 12.87
CA THR A 140 25.29 16.99 11.78
C THR A 140 24.89 17.69 10.49
N VAL A 141 25.76 17.53 9.49
CA VAL A 141 25.52 17.90 8.08
C VAL A 141 25.67 16.63 7.26
N TYR A 142 24.66 16.32 6.48
CA TYR A 142 24.66 15.12 5.63
C TYR A 142 25.52 15.36 4.38
N ALA A 143 25.83 14.29 3.64
CA ALA A 143 26.70 14.36 2.46
C ALA A 143 26.11 15.23 1.32
N ASP A 144 24.80 15.41 1.27
CA ASP A 144 24.11 16.31 0.36
C ASP A 144 24.13 17.79 0.79
N GLY A 145 24.79 18.08 1.93
CA GLY A 145 24.89 19.41 2.53
C GLY A 145 23.69 19.81 3.38
N THR A 146 22.67 18.96 3.54
CA THR A 146 21.52 19.26 4.39
C THR A 146 21.85 19.08 5.86
N CYS A 147 21.22 19.87 6.71
CA CYS A 147 21.40 19.79 8.17
C CYS A 147 20.32 18.92 8.79
N ALA A 148 20.67 18.14 9.84
CA ALA A 148 19.68 17.42 10.64
C ALA A 148 18.65 18.38 11.26
N LYS A 149 17.37 17.96 11.27
CA LYS A 149 16.24 18.77 11.71
C LYS A 149 15.35 18.04 12.69
N LEU A 150 14.76 18.82 13.60
CA LEU A 150 13.80 18.38 14.60
C LEU A 150 12.45 19.08 14.36
N ALA A 151 11.37 18.34 14.26
CA ALA A 151 10.02 18.88 14.21
C ALA A 151 9.32 18.73 15.57
N ILE A 152 8.72 19.81 16.06
CA ILE A 152 7.93 19.84 17.29
C ILE A 152 6.50 20.23 16.93
N TYR A 153 5.55 19.37 17.21
CA TYR A 153 4.12 19.61 16.96
C TYR A 153 3.50 20.26 18.19
N CYS A 154 3.18 21.56 18.09
CA CYS A 154 2.80 22.39 19.22
C CYS A 154 1.30 22.37 19.55
N GLY A 155 0.47 21.81 18.66
CA GLY A 155 -0.99 21.73 18.84
C GLY A 155 -1.73 23.02 18.56
N GLN A 156 -1.48 24.10 19.32
CA GLN A 156 -2.11 25.41 19.21
C GLN A 156 -1.07 26.51 19.00
N ILE A 157 -1.48 27.61 18.37
CA ILE A 157 -0.60 28.75 18.06
C ILE A 157 -0.13 29.43 19.35
N GLU A 158 -1.03 29.64 20.28
CA GLU A 158 -0.73 30.21 21.60
C GLU A 158 0.31 29.38 22.35
N THR A 159 0.16 28.06 22.39
CA THR A 159 1.12 27.15 22.99
C THR A 159 2.50 27.24 22.32
N LEU A 160 2.51 27.36 20.99
CA LEU A 160 3.75 27.57 20.24
C LEU A 160 4.43 28.87 20.62
N GLU A 161 3.69 29.98 20.59
CA GLU A 161 4.26 31.34 20.74
C GLU A 161 4.64 31.65 22.19
N GLU A 162 3.78 31.30 23.16
CA GLU A 162 3.94 31.70 24.55
C GLU A 162 4.76 30.71 25.38
N THR A 163 4.73 29.43 25.03
CA THR A 163 5.33 28.38 25.87
C THR A 163 6.51 27.70 25.19
N ILE A 164 6.31 27.17 23.99
CA ILE A 164 7.31 26.30 23.35
C ILE A 164 8.44 27.12 22.72
N TYR A 165 8.12 28.16 21.98
CA TYR A 165 9.14 28.97 21.30
C TYR A 165 10.12 29.64 22.29
N PRO A 166 9.69 30.31 23.37
CA PRO A 166 10.63 30.87 24.34
C PRO A 166 11.55 29.83 24.97
N LEU A 167 10.99 28.68 25.36
CA LEU A 167 11.75 27.55 25.93
C LEU A 167 12.79 27.03 24.94
N VAL A 168 12.41 26.79 23.70
CA VAL A 168 13.30 26.27 22.66
C VAL A 168 14.35 27.29 22.27
N ALA A 169 14.01 28.59 22.23
CA ALA A 169 14.95 29.66 21.94
C ALA A 169 16.05 29.78 23.01
N GLU A 170 15.67 29.66 24.30
CA GLU A 170 16.62 29.64 25.41
C GLU A 170 17.57 28.42 25.29
N LEU A 171 17.01 27.24 25.03
CA LEU A 171 17.82 26.02 24.86
C LEU A 171 18.79 26.16 23.67
N VAL A 172 18.32 26.58 22.51
CA VAL A 172 19.13 26.77 21.30
C VAL A 172 20.27 27.79 21.56
N SER A 173 19.97 28.88 22.28
CA SER A 173 20.98 29.87 22.67
C SER A 173 22.04 29.28 23.59
N SER A 174 21.65 28.41 24.55
CA SER A 174 22.59 27.74 25.45
C SER A 174 23.56 26.80 24.72
N TYR A 175 23.21 26.34 23.52
CA TYR A 175 24.10 25.56 22.66
C TYR A 175 24.92 26.39 21.67
N GLY A 176 24.89 27.71 21.80
CA GLY A 176 25.65 28.65 20.96
C GLY A 176 25.06 28.89 19.57
N LEU A 177 23.83 28.51 19.36
CA LEU A 177 23.12 28.77 18.11
C LEU A 177 22.23 30.02 18.23
N ASN A 178 22.10 30.79 17.12
CA ASN A 178 21.17 31.91 17.07
C ASN A 178 19.74 31.42 16.84
N PRO A 179 18.77 31.65 17.71
CA PRO A 179 17.39 31.22 17.54
C PRO A 179 16.76 31.69 16.25
N ALA A 180 17.07 32.93 15.79
CA ALA A 180 16.51 33.47 14.56
C ALA A 180 16.93 32.68 13.30
N ASP A 181 18.13 32.09 13.31
CA ASP A 181 18.64 31.32 12.19
C ASP A 181 18.35 29.80 12.32
N ALA A 182 18.14 29.33 13.56
CA ALA A 182 18.02 27.90 13.85
C ALA A 182 16.57 27.40 13.99
N ILE A 183 15.61 28.30 14.30
CA ILE A 183 14.22 27.95 14.61
C ILE A 183 13.28 28.51 13.54
N LEU A 184 12.45 27.66 12.97
CA LEU A 184 11.33 28.06 12.13
C LEU A 184 10.02 27.86 12.89
N LYS A 185 9.22 28.92 12.97
CA LYS A 185 7.81 28.86 13.39
C LYS A 185 6.94 28.77 12.13
N TYR A 186 6.04 27.78 12.06
CA TYR A 186 5.14 27.67 10.93
C TYR A 186 3.72 27.27 11.35
N HIS A 187 2.81 28.21 11.21
CA HIS A 187 1.37 28.08 11.49
C HIS A 187 0.57 29.01 10.56
N GLY A 188 -0.71 28.76 10.41
CA GLY A 188 -1.58 29.53 9.53
C GLY A 188 -1.98 30.92 10.04
N GLY A 189 -1.53 31.30 11.24
CA GLY A 189 -1.89 32.55 11.89
C GLY A 189 -3.28 32.53 12.52
N ASN A 190 -3.49 33.48 13.44
CA ASN A 190 -4.78 33.85 14.02
C ASN A 190 -4.84 35.39 14.22
N LYS A 191 -5.83 35.89 14.95
CA LYS A 191 -6.01 37.33 15.17
C LYS A 191 -4.88 37.98 16.01
N GLU A 192 -4.31 37.20 16.94
CA GLU A 192 -3.29 37.64 17.88
C GLU A 192 -1.88 37.38 17.35
N TYR A 193 -1.67 36.26 16.71
CA TYR A 193 -0.40 35.82 16.15
C TYR A 193 -0.54 35.62 14.64
N PRO A 194 -0.15 36.62 13.81
CA PRO A 194 -0.19 36.48 12.36
C PRO A 194 0.77 35.40 11.89
N GLN A 195 0.51 34.84 10.70
CA GLN A 195 1.43 33.90 10.09
C GLN A 195 2.83 34.50 9.95
N PRO A 196 3.89 33.80 10.41
CA PRO A 196 5.25 34.32 10.30
C PRO A 196 5.63 34.57 8.84
N GLU A 197 6.21 35.75 8.56
CA GLU A 197 6.61 36.13 7.22
C GLU A 197 7.68 35.20 6.65
N GLY A 198 7.52 34.78 5.41
CA GLY A 198 8.46 33.86 4.74
C GLY A 198 8.46 32.41 5.25
N ALA A 199 7.60 32.08 6.23
CA ALA A 199 7.58 30.74 6.83
C ALA A 199 7.28 29.64 5.81
N GLU A 200 6.38 29.85 4.87
CA GLU A 200 6.05 28.90 3.81
C GLU A 200 7.25 28.61 2.90
N THR A 201 7.94 29.65 2.46
CA THR A 201 9.15 29.52 1.62
C THR A 201 10.28 28.82 2.38
N ALA A 202 10.50 29.22 3.64
CA ALA A 202 11.49 28.59 4.50
C ALA A 202 11.18 27.10 4.75
N PHE A 203 9.91 26.77 4.96
CA PHE A 203 9.46 25.39 5.13
C PHE A 203 9.60 24.55 3.86
N ALA A 204 9.29 25.12 2.69
CA ALA A 204 9.46 24.45 1.40
C ALA A 204 10.93 24.19 1.06
N SER A 205 11.86 25.04 1.57
CA SER A 205 13.30 24.93 1.34
C SER A 205 14.08 24.21 2.45
N LEU A 206 13.41 23.62 3.42
CA LEU A 206 14.04 22.96 4.57
C LEU A 206 15.08 21.92 4.16
N ASP A 207 14.75 21.12 3.15
CA ASP A 207 15.59 20.00 2.70
C ASP A 207 16.60 20.41 1.61
N THR A 208 17.18 21.59 1.79
CA THR A 208 18.23 22.11 0.91
C THR A 208 19.51 22.40 1.71
N SER A 209 20.66 22.37 1.05
CA SER A 209 21.97 22.68 1.65
C SER A 209 22.10 24.14 2.12
N LEU A 210 21.23 25.04 1.64
CA LEU A 210 21.20 26.45 2.06
C LEU A 210 20.49 26.65 3.39
N SER A 211 19.62 25.73 3.79
CA SER A 211 18.86 25.85 5.04
C SER A 211 19.72 25.54 6.26
N LYS A 212 19.92 26.54 7.13
CA LYS A 212 20.60 26.40 8.43
C LYS A 212 19.65 26.05 9.57
N LEU A 213 18.35 26.00 9.29
CA LEU A 213 17.31 25.70 10.26
C LEU A 213 17.53 24.31 10.87
N ARG A 214 17.38 24.22 12.20
CA ARG A 214 17.55 22.98 12.96
C ARG A 214 16.27 22.49 13.62
N ILE A 215 15.42 23.43 14.03
CA ILE A 215 14.19 23.12 14.75
C ILE A 215 13.01 23.78 14.04
N VAL A 216 11.95 23.02 13.85
CA VAL A 216 10.72 23.48 13.18
C VAL A 216 9.56 23.29 14.14
N LEU A 217 8.90 24.38 14.52
CA LEU A 217 7.72 24.41 15.37
C LEU A 217 6.47 24.48 14.51
N LEU A 218 5.59 23.49 14.63
CA LEU A 218 4.47 23.27 13.72
C LEU A 218 3.13 23.32 14.46
N VAL A 219 2.15 24.03 13.89
CA VAL A 219 0.75 23.96 14.29
C VAL A 219 -0.11 23.61 13.07
N GLN A 220 -0.75 22.45 13.09
CA GLN A 220 -1.64 21.92 12.05
C GLN A 220 -1.01 21.77 10.65
N ILE A 221 0.29 21.97 10.52
CA ILE A 221 1.06 21.88 9.27
C ILE A 221 2.00 20.68 9.34
N GLY A 222 2.43 20.17 8.18
CA GLY A 222 3.35 19.04 8.10
C GLY A 222 2.76 17.69 8.51
N LYS A 223 1.44 17.56 8.56
CA LYS A 223 0.76 16.30 8.89
C LYS A 223 0.69 15.35 7.69
N GLU A 224 0.45 15.88 6.50
CA GLU A 224 0.38 15.12 5.24
C GLU A 224 1.15 15.83 4.13
N GLY A 225 1.63 15.06 3.15
CA GLY A 225 2.29 15.59 1.97
C GLY A 225 3.64 16.28 2.19
N TRP A 226 4.15 16.35 3.42
CA TRP A 226 5.46 16.93 3.71
C TRP A 226 6.55 15.87 3.63
N ASP A 227 7.53 16.10 2.79
CA ASP A 227 8.73 15.28 2.64
C ASP A 227 9.98 16.11 2.99
N CYS A 228 10.66 15.69 4.05
CA CYS A 228 11.93 16.26 4.48
C CYS A 228 12.85 15.13 4.94
N LYS A 229 13.79 14.73 4.11
CA LYS A 229 14.70 13.60 4.39
C LYS A 229 15.68 13.92 5.51
N SER A 230 16.10 15.18 5.63
CA SER A 230 16.96 15.66 6.70
C SER A 230 16.25 15.78 8.06
N LEU A 231 14.93 15.53 8.12
CA LEU A 231 14.22 15.41 9.40
C LEU A 231 14.76 14.18 10.16
N THR A 232 15.29 14.43 11.36
CA THR A 232 15.99 13.41 12.16
C THR A 232 15.36 13.26 13.54
N GLY A 233 14.44 14.14 13.87
CA GLY A 233 13.69 14.04 15.13
C GLY A 233 12.26 14.55 15.01
N VAL A 234 11.37 13.96 15.83
CA VAL A 234 9.97 14.39 16.00
C VAL A 234 9.62 14.40 17.48
N ILE A 235 8.94 15.45 17.93
CA ILE A 235 8.38 15.56 19.29
C ILE A 235 6.87 15.74 19.21
N LEU A 236 6.11 14.84 19.84
CA LEU A 236 4.66 14.91 20.05
C LEU A 236 4.39 15.04 21.56
N PRO A 237 4.48 16.28 22.11
CA PRO A 237 4.61 16.46 23.55
C PRO A 237 3.29 16.36 24.32
N GLN A 238 2.14 16.45 23.64
CA GLN A 238 0.81 16.41 24.27
C GLN A 238 -0.23 15.74 23.38
N LYS A 239 -1.35 15.34 24.00
CA LYS A 239 -2.51 14.82 23.29
C LYS A 239 -3.11 15.90 22.37
N GLY A 240 -3.52 15.53 21.17
CA GLY A 240 -4.19 16.43 20.25
C GLY A 240 -3.27 17.25 19.34
N VAL A 241 -1.94 17.13 19.45
CA VAL A 241 -0.98 17.77 18.53
C VAL A 241 -1.12 17.25 17.09
N CYS A 242 -1.55 16.00 16.96
CA CYS A 242 -1.96 15.42 15.68
C CYS A 242 -3.22 14.55 15.88
N PRO A 243 -3.99 14.26 14.84
CA PRO A 243 -5.09 13.30 14.91
C PRO A 243 -4.59 11.93 15.43
N THR A 244 -5.41 11.27 16.26
CA THR A 244 -5.04 9.99 16.88
C THR A 244 -4.68 8.91 15.85
N ASN A 245 -5.39 8.86 14.72
CA ASN A 245 -5.11 7.94 13.62
C ASN A 245 -3.82 8.25 12.84
N MET A 246 -3.21 9.40 13.07
CA MET A 246 -2.00 9.86 12.36
C MET A 246 -0.73 9.81 13.22
N VAL A 247 -0.79 9.30 14.46
CA VAL A 247 0.38 9.29 15.36
C VAL A 247 1.51 8.49 14.76
N LEU A 248 1.23 7.31 14.20
CA LEU A 248 2.24 6.48 13.51
C LEU A 248 2.84 7.20 12.31
N GLN A 249 2.01 7.74 11.42
CA GLN A 249 2.49 8.46 10.23
C GLN A 249 3.33 9.67 10.60
N THR A 250 2.88 10.46 11.59
CA THR A 250 3.60 11.65 12.05
C THR A 250 4.94 11.28 12.69
N SER A 251 4.95 10.25 13.53
CA SER A 251 6.18 9.75 14.18
C SER A 251 7.19 9.20 13.18
N CYS A 252 6.73 8.52 12.14
CA CYS A 252 7.60 7.91 11.13
C CYS A 252 8.17 8.89 10.09
N ARG A 253 7.78 10.17 10.11
CA ARG A 253 8.30 11.16 9.14
C ARG A 253 9.80 11.36 9.22
N CYS A 254 10.38 11.27 10.43
CA CYS A 254 11.82 11.41 10.62
C CYS A 254 12.63 10.16 10.23
N LEU A 255 11.98 9.09 9.78
CA LEU A 255 12.67 7.84 9.47
C LEU A 255 13.23 7.76 8.06
N ARG A 256 12.93 8.70 7.18
CA ARG A 256 13.49 8.69 5.82
C ARG A 256 15.00 8.92 5.85
N GLN A 257 15.77 8.05 5.21
CA GLN A 257 17.23 8.22 5.12
C GLN A 257 17.60 9.35 4.15
N VAL A 258 18.64 10.10 4.52
CA VAL A 258 19.27 11.09 3.64
C VAL A 258 20.24 10.40 2.71
N ILE A 259 21.08 9.52 3.25
CA ILE A 259 22.11 8.81 2.49
C ILE A 259 21.70 7.33 2.39
N LYS A 260 21.62 6.83 1.17
CA LYS A 260 21.35 5.40 0.95
C LYS A 260 22.50 4.55 1.50
N ASP A 261 22.15 3.37 1.99
CA ASP A 261 23.10 2.35 2.48
C ASP A 261 23.90 2.78 3.73
N ASN A 262 23.46 3.82 4.43
CA ASN A 262 24.04 4.25 5.70
C ASN A 262 23.09 3.96 6.86
N THR A 263 23.62 3.55 8.01
CA THR A 263 22.80 3.36 9.22
C THR A 263 22.61 4.70 9.92
N GLU A 264 21.48 5.33 9.64
CA GLU A 264 21.07 6.56 10.30
C GLU A 264 20.07 6.24 11.43
N SER A 265 20.06 7.07 12.49
CA SER A 265 19.07 7.00 13.57
C SER A 265 18.22 8.26 13.64
N ALA A 266 17.02 8.13 14.16
CA ALA A 266 16.10 9.25 14.38
C ALA A 266 15.52 9.19 15.79
N ILE A 267 15.26 10.37 16.38
CA ILE A 267 14.71 10.51 17.73
C ILE A 267 13.21 10.75 17.65
N ILE A 268 12.44 10.03 18.44
CA ILE A 268 10.99 10.24 18.57
C ILE A 268 10.68 10.42 20.05
N TRP A 269 10.26 11.64 20.44
CA TRP A 269 9.81 11.93 21.78
C TRP A 269 8.30 12.09 21.87
N LEU A 270 7.66 11.34 22.76
CA LEU A 270 6.21 11.27 22.90
C LEU A 270 5.79 11.53 24.34
N ASN A 271 4.59 12.07 24.51
CA ASN A 271 3.92 11.90 25.80
C ASN A 271 3.36 10.46 25.88
N LYS A 272 3.00 10.02 27.08
CA LYS A 272 2.51 8.66 27.31
C LYS A 272 1.30 8.31 26.46
N PHE A 273 0.32 9.22 26.30
CA PHE A 273 -0.86 8.99 25.47
C PHE A 273 -0.49 8.70 24.00
N ASN A 274 0.41 9.49 23.43
CA ASN A 274 0.87 9.30 22.06
C ASN A 274 1.71 8.01 21.91
N ALA A 275 2.49 7.65 22.93
CA ALA A 275 3.25 6.40 22.95
C ALA A 275 2.33 5.17 23.00
N ASP A 276 1.29 5.19 23.83
CA ASP A 276 0.30 4.13 23.91
C ASP A 276 -0.49 4.00 22.59
N THR A 277 -0.82 5.14 21.98
CA THR A 277 -1.48 5.18 20.66
C THR A 277 -0.56 4.61 19.58
N LEU A 278 0.70 5.03 19.54
CA LEU A 278 1.69 4.50 18.59
C LEU A 278 1.86 2.98 18.75
N ASN A 279 1.97 2.49 20.00
CA ASN A 279 2.08 1.06 20.28
C ASN A 279 0.86 0.27 19.76
N LYS A 280 -0.36 0.78 20.00
CA LYS A 280 -1.59 0.17 19.47
C LYS A 280 -1.59 0.13 17.94
N GLN A 281 -1.22 1.23 17.28
CA GLN A 281 -1.16 1.29 15.82
C GLN A 281 -0.09 0.36 15.25
N LEU A 282 1.08 0.26 15.87
CA LEU A 282 2.13 -0.68 15.49
C LEU A 282 1.66 -2.13 15.64
N GLN A 283 0.99 -2.46 16.73
CA GLN A 283 0.44 -3.81 16.93
C GLN A 283 -0.65 -4.15 15.92
N GLN A 284 -1.59 -3.25 15.68
CA GLN A 284 -2.73 -3.48 14.79
C GLN A 284 -2.33 -3.51 13.31
N GLN A 285 -1.43 -2.60 12.90
CA GLN A 285 -1.12 -2.39 11.48
C GLN A 285 0.13 -3.14 11.03
N GLN A 286 1.08 -3.36 11.92
CA GLN A 286 2.39 -3.92 11.61
C GLN A 286 2.71 -5.20 12.38
N ASN A 287 1.86 -5.57 13.34
CA ASN A 287 2.06 -6.72 14.24
C ASN A 287 3.40 -6.68 14.99
N ILE A 288 3.85 -5.50 15.38
CA ILE A 288 5.07 -5.26 16.17
C ILE A 288 4.75 -4.41 17.38
N THR A 289 5.56 -4.54 18.44
CA THR A 289 5.49 -3.70 19.62
C THR A 289 6.32 -2.43 19.47
N LEU A 290 6.07 -1.42 20.32
CA LEU A 290 6.90 -0.22 20.39
C LEU A 290 8.36 -0.54 20.73
N GLN A 291 8.60 -1.56 21.52
CA GLN A 291 9.95 -2.01 21.89
C GLN A 291 10.70 -2.60 20.68
N GLU A 292 10.04 -3.43 19.87
CA GLU A 292 10.61 -3.98 18.63
C GLU A 292 10.87 -2.87 17.62
N PHE A 293 9.95 -1.91 17.50
CA PHE A 293 10.10 -0.74 16.63
C PHE A 293 11.31 0.11 17.05
N SER A 294 11.53 0.33 18.34
CA SER A 294 12.62 1.13 18.91
C SER A 294 13.91 0.33 19.18
N SER A 295 13.98 -0.93 18.77
CA SER A 295 15.15 -1.73 19.03
C SER A 295 16.38 -1.18 18.30
N LYS A 296 17.41 -0.81 19.05
CA LYS A 296 18.69 -0.27 18.54
C LYS A 296 19.56 -1.32 17.84
N SER A 297 19.12 -2.58 17.83
CA SER A 297 19.81 -3.61 17.07
C SER A 297 19.60 -3.30 15.60
N PRO A 298 20.64 -2.90 14.85
CA PRO A 298 20.58 -3.15 13.43
C PRO A 298 20.21 -4.62 13.36
N LEU A 299 19.13 -4.95 12.66
CA LEU A 299 18.68 -6.32 12.46
C LEU A 299 19.95 -7.18 12.45
N ALA A 300 20.20 -7.91 13.53
CA ALA A 300 21.29 -8.84 13.50
C ALA A 300 21.01 -9.61 12.22
N LYS A 301 21.93 -9.58 11.25
CA LYS A 301 21.82 -10.40 10.05
C LYS A 301 21.95 -11.85 10.55
N THR A 302 20.89 -12.28 11.23
CA THR A 302 20.69 -13.66 11.58
C THR A 302 20.36 -14.27 10.24
N THR A 303 21.31 -15.00 9.71
CA THR A 303 21.03 -15.89 8.60
C THR A 303 20.02 -16.88 9.14
N ILE A 304 18.72 -16.54 9.01
CA ILE A 304 17.66 -17.50 9.26
C ILE A 304 17.87 -18.52 8.17
N LYS A 305 18.51 -19.64 8.53
CA LYS A 305 18.48 -20.81 7.67
C LYS A 305 17.01 -21.13 7.53
N ARG A 306 16.44 -20.80 6.38
CA ARG A 306 15.09 -21.19 6.02
C ARG A 306 15.11 -22.71 5.93
N PHE A 307 14.81 -23.36 7.03
CA PHE A 307 14.54 -24.79 6.98
C PHE A 307 13.26 -24.91 6.16
N SER A 308 13.40 -25.48 4.98
CA SER A 308 12.24 -25.84 4.19
C SER A 308 11.37 -26.73 5.08
N ARG A 309 10.17 -26.27 5.42
CA ARG A 309 9.17 -27.13 6.10
C ARG A 309 8.80 -28.34 5.24
N MET A 310 9.15 -28.29 3.96
CA MET A 310 8.95 -29.39 3.01
C MET A 310 9.71 -30.67 3.40
N GLU A 311 10.80 -30.57 4.18
CA GLU A 311 11.49 -31.76 4.71
C GLU A 311 10.72 -32.41 5.87
N ARG A 312 9.77 -31.74 6.49
CA ARG A 312 8.99 -32.20 7.64
C ARG A 312 7.51 -32.40 7.35
N VAL A 313 7.03 -31.91 6.22
CA VAL A 313 5.66 -32.13 5.77
C VAL A 313 5.73 -33.22 4.72
N GLN A 314 5.09 -34.35 4.98
CA GLN A 314 4.77 -35.31 3.93
C GLN A 314 3.71 -34.68 3.04
N VAL A 315 4.15 -33.76 2.19
CA VAL A 315 3.32 -33.25 1.12
C VAL A 315 3.31 -34.32 0.06
N PRO A 316 2.14 -34.75 -0.44
CA PRO A 316 2.11 -35.57 -1.65
C PRO A 316 2.94 -34.87 -2.73
N PRO A 317 3.59 -35.58 -3.63
CA PRO A 317 4.45 -34.98 -4.64
C PRO A 317 3.67 -33.90 -5.36
N ILE A 318 4.05 -32.64 -5.09
CA ILE A 318 3.55 -31.49 -5.80
C ILE A 318 4.54 -31.28 -6.93
N ASP A 319 4.10 -31.48 -8.16
CA ASP A 319 4.90 -31.13 -9.32
C ASP A 319 5.07 -29.62 -9.36
N PHE A 320 6.23 -29.16 -8.91
CA PHE A 320 6.62 -27.77 -9.09
C PHE A 320 7.08 -27.58 -10.53
N PHE A 321 6.26 -26.96 -11.34
CA PHE A 321 6.71 -26.48 -12.63
C PHE A 321 7.61 -25.26 -12.39
N GLN A 322 8.92 -25.47 -12.37
CA GLN A 322 9.87 -24.39 -12.49
C GLN A 322 9.88 -23.97 -13.95
N LEU A 323 9.43 -22.74 -14.24
CA LEU A 323 9.48 -22.18 -15.59
C LEU A 323 10.95 -22.09 -16.00
N LYS A 324 11.47 -23.10 -16.65
CA LYS A 324 12.76 -23.07 -17.31
C LYS A 324 12.48 -22.56 -18.71
N VAL A 325 12.66 -21.27 -18.94
CA VAL A 325 12.56 -20.71 -20.29
C VAL A 325 13.82 -21.17 -21.05
N SER A 326 13.72 -22.28 -21.73
CA SER A 326 14.65 -22.64 -22.78
C SER A 326 14.00 -22.25 -24.10
N TYR A 327 14.67 -21.41 -24.86
CA TYR A 327 14.28 -21.14 -26.23
C TYR A 327 14.76 -22.32 -27.09
N GLU A 328 13.90 -23.29 -27.28
CA GLU A 328 14.11 -24.30 -28.29
C GLU A 328 13.33 -23.88 -29.54
N THR A 329 13.97 -23.98 -30.70
CA THR A 329 13.30 -23.80 -31.97
C THR A 329 12.33 -24.96 -32.15
N LEU A 330 11.03 -24.73 -31.93
CA LEU A 330 9.99 -25.71 -32.17
C LEU A 330 9.92 -25.95 -33.70
N VAL A 331 10.35 -27.11 -34.11
CA VAL A 331 9.97 -27.63 -35.42
C VAL A 331 8.50 -28.05 -35.30
N ILE A 332 7.61 -27.26 -35.87
CA ILE A 332 6.19 -27.59 -35.94
C ILE A 332 6.09 -28.83 -36.81
N ASP A 333 5.77 -29.96 -36.19
CA ASP A 333 5.49 -31.19 -36.92
C ASP A 333 4.16 -30.97 -37.65
N GLU A 334 4.20 -30.89 -38.99
CA GLU A 334 3.06 -30.61 -39.86
C GLU A 334 1.93 -31.68 -39.78
N HIS A 335 2.14 -32.75 -39.01
CA HIS A 335 1.17 -33.83 -38.83
C HIS A 335 0.21 -33.63 -37.64
N ASN A 336 0.30 -32.53 -36.92
CA ASN A 336 -0.54 -32.24 -35.76
C ASN A 336 -1.63 -31.22 -36.05
N ASP A 337 -2.65 -31.66 -36.77
CA ASP A 337 -3.82 -30.82 -37.05
C ASP A 337 -4.64 -30.54 -35.80
N PRO A 338 -4.75 -29.24 -35.36
CA PRO A 338 -5.51 -28.86 -34.16
C PRO A 338 -7.00 -29.29 -34.24
N HIS A 339 -7.61 -29.37 -35.44
CA HIS A 339 -8.98 -29.85 -35.63
C HIS A 339 -9.18 -31.26 -35.09
N THR A 340 -8.30 -32.17 -35.47
CA THR A 340 -8.37 -33.58 -35.03
C THR A 340 -8.15 -33.72 -33.52
N ARG A 341 -7.28 -32.90 -32.95
CA ARG A 341 -6.98 -32.94 -31.53
C ARG A 341 -8.10 -32.35 -30.65
N LEU A 342 -8.77 -31.29 -31.11
CA LEU A 342 -9.88 -30.69 -30.37
C LEU A 342 -11.15 -31.57 -30.43
N GLN A 343 -11.27 -32.47 -31.40
CA GLN A 343 -12.37 -33.45 -31.48
C GLN A 343 -12.15 -34.70 -30.67
N ASN A 344 -10.99 -34.85 -29.99
CA ASN A 344 -10.67 -36.03 -29.20
C ASN A 344 -11.45 -36.04 -27.88
N GLU A 345 -12.15 -37.14 -27.58
CA GLU A 345 -12.92 -37.34 -26.35
C GLU A 345 -12.07 -37.23 -25.05
N ASN A 346 -10.76 -37.44 -25.13
CA ASN A 346 -9.84 -37.30 -24.00
C ASN A 346 -9.69 -35.85 -23.50
N ILE A 347 -10.27 -34.88 -24.22
CA ILE A 347 -10.26 -33.48 -23.77
C ILE A 347 -11.23 -33.25 -22.58
N PHE A 348 -12.28 -34.08 -22.45
CA PHE A 348 -13.28 -33.96 -21.41
C PHE A 348 -12.85 -34.65 -20.12
N ILE A 349 -12.00 -33.97 -19.34
CA ILE A 349 -11.51 -34.51 -18.06
C ILE A 349 -12.53 -34.21 -16.97
N GLU A 350 -13.00 -35.30 -16.33
CA GLU A 350 -13.85 -35.19 -15.15
C GLU A 350 -13.03 -34.80 -13.92
N LYS A 351 -13.58 -33.94 -13.08
CA LYS A 351 -12.98 -33.52 -11.81
C LYS A 351 -13.33 -34.58 -10.76
N PRO A 352 -12.34 -35.17 -10.08
CA PRO A 352 -12.62 -36.09 -8.99
C PRO A 352 -13.38 -35.38 -7.86
N MET A 353 -14.38 -36.03 -7.29
CA MET A 353 -15.09 -35.51 -6.13
C MET A 353 -14.14 -35.45 -4.92
N ALA A 354 -14.14 -34.32 -4.24
CA ALA A 354 -13.36 -34.16 -3.03
C ALA A 354 -14.04 -34.92 -1.88
N LEU A 355 -13.28 -35.85 -1.25
CA LEU A 355 -13.73 -36.53 -0.03
C LEU A 355 -13.23 -35.74 1.18
N VAL A 356 -14.16 -35.23 1.98
CA VAL A 356 -13.85 -34.57 3.24
C VAL A 356 -13.96 -35.58 4.37
N HIS A 357 -12.85 -35.82 5.05
CA HIS A 357 -12.79 -36.70 6.21
C HIS A 357 -12.92 -35.86 7.49
N GLN A 358 -13.97 -36.09 8.24
CA GLN A 358 -14.13 -35.51 9.58
C GLN A 358 -13.48 -36.44 10.60
N GLN A 359 -12.54 -35.92 11.38
CA GLN A 359 -11.88 -36.62 12.47
C GLN A 359 -12.28 -36.04 13.82
N ASP A 360 -12.32 -36.85 14.85
CA ASP A 360 -12.47 -36.38 16.23
C ASP A 360 -11.16 -35.79 16.78
N MET A 361 -11.21 -35.30 18.03
CA MET A 361 -10.03 -34.70 18.67
C MET A 361 -8.88 -35.70 18.91
N GLU A 362 -9.14 -36.99 18.79
CA GLU A 362 -8.15 -38.07 18.90
C GLU A 362 -7.62 -38.53 17.53
N GLY A 363 -8.07 -37.91 16.43
CA GLY A 363 -7.67 -38.20 15.06
C GLY A 363 -8.37 -39.41 14.44
N LYS A 364 -9.43 -39.95 15.07
CA LYS A 364 -10.22 -41.06 14.55
C LYS A 364 -11.25 -40.57 13.55
N LEU A 365 -11.34 -41.24 12.40
CA LEU A 365 -12.31 -40.93 11.36
C LEU A 365 -13.74 -41.11 11.88
N VAL A 366 -14.51 -40.00 11.91
CA VAL A 366 -15.91 -39.98 12.38
C VAL A 366 -16.87 -40.13 11.20
N ALA A 367 -16.58 -39.38 10.11
CA ALA A 367 -17.42 -39.39 8.93
C ALA A 367 -16.63 -39.01 7.68
N THR A 368 -17.11 -39.46 6.51
CA THR A 368 -16.58 -39.04 5.20
C THR A 368 -17.75 -38.45 4.42
N TYR A 369 -17.57 -37.25 3.90
CA TYR A 369 -18.56 -36.56 3.09
C TYR A 369 -18.00 -36.34 1.70
N GLU A 370 -18.84 -36.52 0.70
CA GLU A 370 -18.54 -36.06 -0.65
C GLU A 370 -18.89 -34.58 -0.72
N GLN A 371 -17.86 -33.77 -0.97
CA GLN A 371 -18.07 -32.33 -1.16
C GLN A 371 -18.32 -32.07 -2.65
N GLU A 372 -19.51 -31.57 -2.96
CA GLU A 372 -19.80 -31.07 -4.30
C GLU A 372 -18.90 -29.88 -4.64
N ASN A 373 -18.26 -29.95 -5.81
CA ASN A 373 -17.46 -28.85 -6.30
C ASN A 373 -18.38 -27.64 -6.58
N SER A 374 -18.02 -26.45 -6.09
CA SER A 374 -18.76 -25.24 -6.38
C SER A 374 -18.67 -24.88 -7.86
N ALA A 375 -19.81 -24.57 -8.47
CA ALA A 375 -19.85 -24.06 -9.83
C ALA A 375 -19.42 -22.59 -9.87
N GLU A 376 -18.55 -22.23 -10.82
CA GLU A 376 -18.15 -20.84 -11.07
C GLU A 376 -18.96 -20.23 -12.19
N LYS A 377 -19.33 -18.95 -12.03
CA LYS A 377 -20.07 -18.20 -13.05
C LYS A 377 -19.17 -17.85 -14.22
N VAL A 378 -19.68 -18.04 -15.43
CA VAL A 378 -18.99 -17.72 -16.69
C VAL A 378 -19.73 -16.58 -17.39
N VAL A 379 -18.98 -15.63 -17.89
CA VAL A 379 -19.59 -14.42 -18.51
C VAL A 379 -20.04 -14.71 -19.95
N SER A 380 -19.16 -15.33 -20.76
CA SER A 380 -19.46 -15.64 -22.15
C SER A 380 -18.40 -16.58 -22.75
N PHE A 381 -18.71 -17.14 -23.92
CA PHE A 381 -17.75 -17.91 -24.73
C PHE A 381 -16.48 -17.10 -25.06
N LEU A 382 -16.65 -15.83 -25.48
CA LEU A 382 -15.50 -14.96 -25.76
C LEU A 382 -14.62 -14.72 -24.54
N TRP A 383 -15.22 -14.55 -23.37
CA TRP A 383 -14.48 -14.44 -22.11
C TRP A 383 -13.68 -15.72 -21.83
N TRP A 384 -14.27 -16.89 -22.07
CA TRP A 384 -13.58 -18.17 -21.90
C TRP A 384 -12.39 -18.32 -22.87
N LEU A 385 -12.53 -17.92 -24.13
CA LEU A 385 -11.39 -17.86 -25.07
C LEU A 385 -10.31 -16.90 -24.61
N GLN A 386 -10.69 -15.77 -24.03
CA GLN A 386 -9.72 -14.82 -23.46
C GLN A 386 -8.95 -15.43 -22.28
N GLN A 387 -9.57 -16.28 -21.45
CA GLN A 387 -8.86 -16.97 -20.37
C GLN A 387 -7.83 -17.95 -20.95
N ILE A 388 -8.18 -18.72 -21.98
CA ILE A 388 -7.25 -19.64 -22.65
C ILE A 388 -6.06 -18.86 -23.23
N ALA A 389 -6.31 -17.75 -23.93
CA ALA A 389 -5.27 -16.91 -24.50
C ALA A 389 -4.37 -16.28 -23.42
N LYS A 390 -4.96 -15.77 -22.33
CA LYS A 390 -4.24 -15.18 -21.19
C LYS A 390 -3.33 -16.20 -20.50
N GLU A 391 -3.84 -17.41 -20.27
CA GLU A 391 -3.09 -18.49 -19.64
C GLU A 391 -1.97 -19.06 -20.53
N SER A 392 -1.93 -18.72 -21.82
CA SER A 392 -0.82 -19.03 -22.73
C SER A 392 0.35 -18.05 -22.67
N PHE A 393 0.30 -17.05 -21.76
CA PHE A 393 1.32 -16.02 -21.63
C PHE A 393 1.64 -15.27 -22.95
N GLY A 394 0.61 -15.04 -23.75
CA GLY A 394 0.73 -14.30 -25.02
C GLY A 394 1.17 -15.15 -26.23
N LEU A 395 1.37 -16.45 -26.05
CA LEU A 395 1.73 -17.35 -27.16
C LEU A 395 0.55 -17.66 -28.09
N LEU A 396 -0.68 -17.66 -27.56
CA LEU A 396 -1.91 -17.83 -28.33
C LEU A 396 -2.69 -16.53 -28.42
N SER A 397 -3.00 -16.11 -29.62
CA SER A 397 -3.89 -14.98 -29.85
C SER A 397 -5.37 -15.43 -29.90
N ILE A 398 -6.28 -14.52 -29.53
CA ILE A 398 -7.71 -14.75 -29.69
C ILE A 398 -8.06 -15.01 -31.20
N GLY A 399 -7.35 -14.36 -32.10
CA GLY A 399 -7.51 -14.57 -33.52
C GLY A 399 -7.23 -16.02 -33.95
N THR A 400 -6.16 -16.61 -33.42
CA THR A 400 -5.80 -18.01 -33.65
C THR A 400 -6.89 -18.94 -33.12
N LEU A 401 -7.38 -18.72 -31.90
CA LEU A 401 -8.44 -19.54 -31.28
C LEU A 401 -9.77 -19.41 -32.05
N LYS A 402 -10.08 -18.25 -32.61
CA LYS A 402 -11.30 -18.05 -33.40
C LYS A 402 -11.29 -18.80 -34.73
N MET A 403 -10.16 -19.19 -35.29
CA MET A 403 -10.12 -20.03 -36.47
C MET A 403 -10.69 -21.44 -36.22
N TYR A 404 -10.74 -21.86 -34.93
CA TYR A 404 -11.27 -23.14 -34.47
C TYR A 404 -12.53 -22.93 -33.60
N GLU A 405 -13.32 -21.90 -33.93
CA GLU A 405 -14.48 -21.51 -33.12
C GLU A 405 -15.52 -22.62 -33.00
N ALA A 406 -15.73 -23.39 -34.05
CA ALA A 406 -16.75 -24.45 -34.08
C ALA A 406 -16.42 -25.56 -33.05
N GLU A 407 -15.19 -26.04 -33.07
CA GLU A 407 -14.70 -27.09 -32.15
C GLU A 407 -14.65 -26.57 -30.70
N LEU A 408 -14.11 -25.38 -30.49
CA LEU A 408 -14.01 -24.77 -29.16
C LEU A 408 -15.39 -24.46 -28.59
N ARG A 409 -16.36 -24.11 -29.40
CA ARG A 409 -17.76 -23.89 -28.98
C ARG A 409 -18.41 -25.22 -28.59
N ALA A 410 -18.21 -26.30 -29.35
CA ALA A 410 -18.71 -27.61 -28.96
C ALA A 410 -18.16 -28.09 -27.60
N ILE A 411 -16.87 -27.85 -27.38
CA ILE A 411 -16.27 -28.14 -26.06
C ILE A 411 -16.90 -27.25 -24.96
N PHE A 412 -17.01 -25.97 -25.21
CA PHE A 412 -17.59 -25.02 -24.27
C PHE A 412 -19.01 -25.38 -23.87
N ASP A 413 -19.87 -25.67 -24.86
CA ASP A 413 -21.28 -26.03 -24.64
C ASP A 413 -21.42 -27.34 -23.87
N THR A 414 -20.46 -28.27 -23.97
CA THR A 414 -20.45 -29.52 -23.24
C THR A 414 -20.04 -29.32 -21.76
N ILE A 415 -19.07 -28.46 -21.51
CA ILE A 415 -18.51 -28.26 -20.15
C ILE A 415 -19.19 -27.16 -19.35
N MET A 416 -20.09 -26.41 -19.96
CA MET A 416 -20.88 -25.38 -19.29
C MET A 416 -22.30 -25.88 -19.03
N MET A 417 -22.98 -25.21 -18.11
CA MET A 417 -24.40 -25.42 -17.82
C MET A 417 -25.09 -24.08 -17.66
N GLU A 418 -26.32 -23.99 -18.12
CA GLU A 418 -27.16 -22.81 -17.95
C GLU A 418 -28.16 -23.03 -16.84
N GLN A 419 -28.20 -22.10 -15.87
CA GLN A 419 -29.18 -22.08 -14.80
C GLN A 419 -29.76 -20.67 -14.67
N ASN A 420 -31.07 -20.54 -14.77
CA ASN A 420 -31.79 -19.26 -14.64
C ASN A 420 -31.23 -18.14 -15.56
N GLY A 421 -30.92 -18.46 -16.82
CA GLY A 421 -30.37 -17.49 -17.77
C GLY A 421 -28.92 -17.06 -17.46
N THR A 422 -28.23 -17.77 -16.57
CA THR A 422 -26.84 -17.52 -16.19
C THR A 422 -26.00 -18.76 -16.53
N LEU A 423 -24.83 -18.51 -17.13
CA LEU A 423 -23.92 -19.56 -17.53
C LEU A 423 -22.94 -19.89 -16.38
N TRP A 424 -22.77 -21.18 -16.11
CA TRP A 424 -21.92 -21.69 -15.05
C TRP A 424 -20.97 -22.78 -15.57
N GLN A 425 -19.82 -22.90 -14.94
CA GLN A 425 -18.96 -24.06 -15.14
C GLN A 425 -19.68 -25.31 -14.58
N ASN A 426 -19.78 -26.36 -15.39
CA ASN A 426 -20.31 -27.62 -14.90
C ASN A 426 -19.29 -28.25 -13.94
N PRO A 427 -19.60 -28.45 -12.67
CA PRO A 427 -18.66 -28.92 -11.63
C PRO A 427 -18.16 -30.35 -11.85
N LYS A 428 -18.79 -31.09 -12.77
CA LYS A 428 -18.35 -32.43 -13.18
C LYS A 428 -16.99 -32.42 -13.87
N TYR A 429 -16.63 -31.31 -14.55
CA TYR A 429 -15.42 -31.22 -15.35
C TYR A 429 -14.29 -30.44 -14.67
N ASP A 430 -13.04 -30.83 -14.96
CA ASP A 430 -11.85 -30.08 -14.59
C ASP A 430 -11.54 -28.99 -15.61
N HIS A 431 -12.18 -27.84 -15.44
CA HIS A 431 -12.09 -26.71 -16.36
C HIS A 431 -10.67 -26.17 -16.55
N GLN A 432 -9.83 -26.21 -15.50
CA GLN A 432 -8.45 -25.76 -15.58
C GLN A 432 -7.61 -26.69 -16.46
N ARG A 433 -7.77 -27.98 -16.25
CA ARG A 433 -7.05 -29.01 -17.02
C ARG A 433 -7.50 -29.07 -18.47
N ILE A 434 -8.80 -28.90 -18.73
CA ILE A 434 -9.35 -28.81 -20.09
C ILE A 434 -8.77 -27.61 -20.83
N ARG A 435 -8.73 -26.42 -20.23
CA ARG A 435 -8.08 -25.25 -20.85
C ARG A 435 -6.59 -25.50 -21.11
N SER A 436 -5.91 -26.21 -20.20
CA SER A 436 -4.50 -26.56 -20.39
C SER A 436 -4.32 -27.50 -21.60
N LEU A 437 -5.15 -28.52 -21.75
CA LEU A 437 -5.12 -29.41 -22.91
C LEU A 437 -5.42 -28.68 -24.23
N ILE A 438 -6.39 -27.77 -24.22
CA ILE A 438 -6.65 -26.92 -25.38
C ILE A 438 -5.39 -26.12 -25.76
N ARG A 439 -4.71 -25.50 -24.80
CA ARG A 439 -3.45 -24.79 -25.09
C ARG A 439 -2.38 -25.72 -25.68
N GLN A 440 -2.21 -26.91 -25.12
CA GLN A 440 -1.26 -27.91 -25.63
C GLN A 440 -1.58 -28.39 -27.03
N THR A 441 -2.84 -28.30 -27.45
CA THR A 441 -3.25 -28.61 -28.83
C THR A 441 -2.62 -27.67 -29.86
N PHE A 442 -2.50 -26.39 -29.47
CA PHE A 442 -1.91 -25.35 -30.35
C PHE A 442 -0.42 -25.16 -30.11
N LEU A 443 0.05 -25.51 -28.91
CA LEU A 443 1.43 -25.33 -28.46
C LEU A 443 1.93 -26.68 -27.91
N PRO A 444 2.20 -27.67 -28.77
CA PRO A 444 2.75 -28.93 -28.34
C PRO A 444 4.13 -28.68 -27.73
N ILE A 445 4.23 -28.93 -26.43
CA ILE A 445 5.49 -28.90 -25.64
C ILE A 445 5.92 -30.32 -25.41
#